data_ec06211694dfa734d41e72aa1fc859ff
#
_entry.id   ec06211694dfa734d41e72aa1fc859ff
#
_cell.length_a   1.000
_cell.length_b   1.000
_cell.length_c   1.000
_cell.angle_alpha   90.00
_cell.angle_beta   90.00
_cell.angle_gamma   90.00
#
_symmetry.space_group_name_H-M   'P 1'
#
loop_
_entity.id
_entity.type
_entity.pdbx_description
1 polymer ?
#
loop_
_entity_poly.entity_id
_entity_poly.type
_entity_poly.pdbx_seq_one_letter_code
_entity_poly.pdbx_strand_id
1 'polypeptide(L)'
;MLDLLKWVFWLSVFAIIYSYSLYPFLLIIFSRLFGKPVKRDNSFTPTVGVLIPVHNEERVIRKKIDNILSLNYPEDKLSIWIGSDLSTDRTEEFVKEYNNPRIHLWRSPVRVGKTGILNNLAPQVDAEIILFTD
;
A
#
# COMPACT_ATOMS: atom_id res chain seq x y z
N MET A 1 36.98 8.73 34.63
CA MET A 1 35.49 8.78 34.51
C MET A 1 35.05 9.92 33.62
N LEU A 2 35.49 11.17 33.84
CA LEU A 2 35.15 12.33 32.98
C LEU A 2 35.54 12.15 31.51
N ASP A 3 36.70 11.54 31.22
CA ASP A 3 37.17 11.36 29.85
C ASP A 3 36.33 10.30 29.10
N LEU A 4 35.88 9.24 29.79
CA LEU A 4 34.98 8.27 29.20
C LEU A 4 33.64 8.93 28.79
N LEU A 5 33.09 9.80 29.64
CA LEU A 5 31.87 10.53 29.33
C LEU A 5 32.02 11.46 28.12
N LYS A 6 33.17 12.11 27.99
CA LYS A 6 33.49 12.94 26.82
C LYS A 6 33.52 12.10 25.53
N TRP A 7 34.16 10.93 25.57
CA TRP A 7 34.24 10.04 24.43
C TRP A 7 32.83 9.52 24.04
N VAL A 8 32.02 9.10 24.99
CA VAL A 8 30.64 8.66 24.75
C VAL A 8 29.82 9.79 24.13
N PHE A 9 29.94 11.00 24.64
CA PHE A 9 29.26 12.18 24.11
C PHE A 9 29.62 12.42 22.63
N TRP A 10 30.92 12.52 22.33
CA TRP A 10 31.36 12.79 20.95
C TRP A 10 31.02 11.65 19.98
N LEU A 11 31.11 10.40 20.44
CA LEU A 11 30.70 9.25 19.64
C LEU A 11 29.20 9.30 19.32
N SER A 12 28.36 9.69 20.27
CA SER A 12 26.92 9.86 20.06
C SER A 12 26.60 10.98 19.07
N VAL A 13 27.28 12.12 19.21
CA VAL A 13 27.16 13.24 18.24
C VAL A 13 27.58 12.80 16.85
N PHE A 14 28.70 12.10 16.73
CA PHE A 14 29.15 11.55 15.45
C PHE A 14 28.15 10.57 14.86
N ALA A 15 27.60 9.65 15.66
CA ALA A 15 26.60 8.69 15.21
C ALA A 15 25.34 9.36 14.65
N ILE A 16 24.89 10.46 15.29
CA ILE A 16 23.76 11.25 14.82
C ILE A 16 24.09 11.90 13.46
N ILE A 17 25.23 12.61 13.37
CA ILE A 17 25.66 13.27 12.12
C ILE A 17 25.82 12.22 11.00
N TYR A 18 26.42 11.08 11.30
CA TYR A 18 26.56 9.98 10.35
C TYR A 18 25.22 9.51 9.85
N SER A 19 24.26 9.18 10.74
CA SER A 19 22.95 8.64 10.36
C SER A 19 22.14 9.58 9.50
N TYR A 20 22.11 10.86 9.86
CA TYR A 20 21.21 11.84 9.22
C TYR A 20 21.83 12.60 8.04
N SER A 21 23.15 12.67 7.96
CA SER A 21 23.83 13.47 6.94
C SER A 21 24.78 12.64 6.09
N LEU A 22 25.77 12.02 6.70
CA LEU A 22 26.83 11.34 5.96
C LEU A 22 26.35 10.07 5.26
N TYR A 23 25.54 9.24 5.92
CA TYR A 23 25.03 8.01 5.34
C TYR A 23 24.11 8.24 4.13
N PRO A 24 23.08 9.11 4.17
CA PRO A 24 22.29 9.44 2.99
C PRO A 24 23.13 10.03 1.85
N PHE A 25 24.10 10.87 2.17
CA PHE A 25 25.02 11.46 1.19
C PHE A 25 25.87 10.38 0.48
N LEU A 26 26.43 9.45 1.24
CA LEU A 26 27.16 8.33 0.69
C LEU A 26 26.27 7.44 -0.19
N LEU A 27 25.05 7.16 0.22
CA LEU A 27 24.08 6.42 -0.59
C LEU A 27 23.82 7.08 -1.94
N ILE A 28 23.68 8.41 -1.97
CA ILE A 28 23.47 9.15 -3.23
C ILE A 28 24.70 9.00 -4.13
N ILE A 29 25.90 9.13 -3.58
CA ILE A 29 27.14 8.96 -4.36
C ILE A 29 27.23 7.53 -4.90
N PHE A 30 27.09 6.52 -4.04
CA PHE A 30 27.18 5.13 -4.45
C PHE A 30 26.09 4.73 -5.45
N SER A 31 24.87 5.24 -5.28
CA SER A 31 23.77 5.03 -6.22
C SER A 31 24.09 5.59 -7.61
N ARG A 32 24.74 6.76 -7.68
CA ARG A 32 25.13 7.36 -8.96
C ARG A 32 26.32 6.63 -9.62
N LEU A 33 27.25 6.12 -8.83
CA LEU A 33 28.46 5.45 -9.37
C LEU A 33 28.20 4.00 -9.74
N PHE A 34 27.37 3.30 -8.97
CA PHE A 34 27.15 1.86 -9.09
C PHE A 34 25.68 1.50 -9.42
N GLY A 35 24.81 2.50 -9.49
CA GLY A 35 23.39 2.29 -9.81
C GLY A 35 23.21 1.68 -11.20
N LYS A 36 22.53 0.55 -11.25
CA LYS A 36 22.13 -0.05 -12.52
C LYS A 36 20.82 0.57 -12.98
N PRO A 37 20.69 0.95 -14.26
CA PRO A 37 19.42 1.44 -14.78
C PRO A 37 18.36 0.35 -14.62
N VAL A 38 17.20 0.74 -14.11
CA VAL A 38 16.03 -0.15 -14.05
C VAL A 38 15.57 -0.40 -15.48
N LYS A 39 15.56 -1.65 -15.88
CA LYS A 39 14.94 -2.04 -17.16
C LYS A 39 13.43 -1.84 -17.03
N ARG A 40 12.88 -0.94 -17.83
CA ARG A 40 11.43 -0.71 -17.92
C ARG A 40 10.91 -1.45 -19.13
N ASP A 41 9.97 -2.34 -18.89
CA ASP A 41 9.19 -2.96 -19.97
C ASP A 41 7.80 -2.32 -19.96
N ASN A 42 7.56 -1.45 -20.93
CA ASN A 42 6.27 -0.77 -21.07
C ASN A 42 5.19 -1.67 -21.69
N SER A 43 5.55 -2.86 -22.14
CA SER A 43 4.60 -3.85 -22.66
C SER A 43 4.07 -4.77 -21.58
N PHE A 44 4.72 -4.79 -20.41
CA PHE A 44 4.31 -5.61 -19.29
C PHE A 44 3.08 -5.02 -18.58
N THR A 45 1.93 -5.61 -18.82
CA THR A 45 0.65 -5.24 -18.21
C THR A 45 0.02 -6.47 -17.54
N PRO A 46 0.46 -6.83 -16.32
CA PRO A 46 -0.07 -7.98 -15.59
C PRO A 46 -1.50 -7.74 -15.12
N THR A 47 -2.20 -8.78 -14.72
CA THR A 47 -3.47 -8.63 -14.02
C THR A 47 -3.23 -8.11 -12.59
N VAL A 48 -4.01 -7.12 -12.18
CA VAL A 48 -3.86 -6.44 -10.88
C VAL A 48 -5.16 -6.49 -10.11
N GLY A 49 -5.10 -7.03 -8.90
CA GLY A 49 -6.18 -6.98 -7.92
C GLY A 49 -5.87 -5.95 -6.84
N VAL A 50 -6.69 -4.89 -6.75
CA VAL A 50 -6.56 -3.87 -5.70
C VAL A 50 -7.41 -4.25 -4.51
N LEU A 51 -6.76 -4.53 -3.37
CA LEU A 51 -7.39 -4.95 -2.12
C LEU A 51 -7.57 -3.76 -1.17
N ILE A 52 -8.81 -3.52 -0.74
CA ILE A 52 -9.18 -2.39 0.11
C ILE A 52 -9.96 -2.90 1.33
N PRO A 53 -9.32 -2.99 2.50
CA PRO A 53 -10.07 -3.23 3.74
C PRO A 53 -10.78 -1.95 4.16
N VAL A 54 -12.06 -2.04 4.49
CA VAL A 54 -12.88 -0.88 4.88
C VAL A 54 -13.66 -1.16 6.16
N HIS A 55 -13.83 -0.14 6.98
CA HIS A 55 -14.74 -0.13 8.13
C HIS A 55 -15.30 1.27 8.36
N ASN A 56 -16.59 1.47 8.07
CA ASN A 56 -17.29 2.75 8.21
C ASN A 56 -16.62 3.89 7.42
N GLU A 57 -16.44 3.66 6.11
CA GLU A 57 -15.75 4.57 5.19
C GLU A 57 -16.71 5.24 4.18
N GLU A 58 -17.98 5.43 4.55
CA GLU A 58 -19.01 6.00 3.65
C GLU A 58 -18.61 7.33 3.00
N ARG A 59 -17.78 8.13 3.70
CA ARG A 59 -17.39 9.48 3.22
C ARG A 59 -16.32 9.44 2.12
N VAL A 60 -15.56 8.37 2.03
CA VAL A 60 -14.37 8.33 1.16
C VAL A 60 -14.40 7.19 0.14
N ILE A 61 -15.19 6.14 0.38
CA ILE A 61 -15.19 4.93 -0.44
C ILE A 61 -15.50 5.21 -1.92
N ARG A 62 -16.46 6.06 -2.22
CA ARG A 62 -16.81 6.43 -3.61
C ARG A 62 -15.62 7.07 -4.31
N LYS A 63 -15.01 8.08 -3.69
CA LYS A 63 -13.85 8.77 -4.26
C LYS A 63 -12.68 7.83 -4.49
N LYS A 64 -12.50 6.84 -3.61
CA LYS A 64 -11.44 5.85 -3.75
C LYS A 64 -11.69 4.92 -4.95
N ILE A 65 -12.90 4.40 -5.08
CA ILE A 65 -13.30 3.56 -6.22
C ILE A 65 -13.15 4.34 -7.52
N ASP A 66 -13.68 5.56 -7.59
CA ASP A 66 -13.60 6.41 -8.78
C ASP A 66 -12.15 6.69 -9.20
N ASN A 67 -11.28 6.94 -8.22
CA ASN A 67 -9.85 7.14 -8.46
C ASN A 67 -9.20 5.91 -9.07
N ILE A 68 -9.50 4.71 -8.58
CA ILE A 68 -8.95 3.47 -9.11
C ILE A 68 -9.50 3.18 -10.51
N LEU A 69 -10.80 3.39 -10.73
CA LEU A 69 -11.43 3.21 -12.04
C LEU A 69 -10.92 4.19 -13.10
N SER A 70 -10.41 5.35 -12.67
CA SER A 70 -9.84 6.38 -13.56
C SER A 70 -8.37 6.14 -13.93
N LEU A 71 -7.73 5.10 -13.39
CA LEU A 71 -6.35 4.77 -13.72
C LEU A 71 -6.23 4.41 -15.21
N ASN A 72 -5.16 4.88 -15.84
CA ASN A 72 -4.81 4.49 -17.20
C ASN A 72 -4.21 3.07 -17.22
N TYR A 73 -5.08 2.08 -17.03
CA TYR A 73 -4.74 0.65 -17.02
C TYR A 73 -5.82 -0.13 -17.77
N PRO A 74 -5.48 -1.24 -18.49
CA PRO A 74 -6.47 -2.05 -19.19
C PRO A 74 -7.59 -2.52 -18.26
N GLU A 75 -8.83 -2.27 -18.66
CA GLU A 75 -9.99 -2.53 -17.81
C GLU A 75 -10.19 -4.01 -17.48
N ASP A 76 -9.87 -4.88 -18.42
CA ASP A 76 -9.92 -6.33 -18.30
C ASP A 76 -8.82 -6.91 -17.39
N LYS A 77 -7.83 -6.07 -17.02
CA LYS A 77 -6.69 -6.48 -16.18
C LYS A 77 -6.69 -5.83 -14.79
N LEU A 78 -7.69 -5.04 -14.45
CA LEU A 78 -7.80 -4.36 -13.16
C LEU A 78 -9.09 -4.75 -12.44
N SER A 79 -8.97 -5.35 -11.27
CA SER A 79 -10.09 -5.68 -10.38
C SER A 79 -9.94 -4.98 -9.02
N ILE A 80 -11.07 -4.66 -8.40
CA ILE A 80 -11.16 -3.99 -7.09
C ILE A 80 -11.83 -4.94 -6.11
N TRP A 81 -11.16 -5.25 -5.03
CA TRP A 81 -11.62 -6.16 -4.00
C TRP A 81 -11.79 -5.42 -2.69
N ILE A 82 -13.01 -5.22 -2.27
CA ILE A 82 -13.35 -4.47 -1.07
C ILE A 82 -13.77 -5.44 0.02
N GLY A 83 -13.01 -5.44 1.11
CA GLY A 83 -13.31 -6.24 2.29
C GLY A 83 -13.91 -5.38 3.40
N SER A 84 -15.20 -5.52 3.66
CA SER A 84 -15.87 -4.83 4.75
C SER A 84 -15.67 -5.56 6.08
N ASP A 85 -15.06 -4.88 7.05
CA ASP A 85 -14.89 -5.36 8.42
C ASP A 85 -16.12 -5.02 9.27
N LEU A 86 -17.26 -5.60 8.89
CA LEU A 86 -18.55 -5.41 9.56
C LEU A 86 -18.94 -3.92 9.64
N SER A 87 -18.92 -3.19 8.51
CA SER A 87 -19.39 -1.80 8.46
C SER A 87 -20.86 -1.68 8.85
N THR A 88 -21.20 -0.62 9.57
CA THR A 88 -22.55 -0.32 10.07
C THR A 88 -23.16 0.92 9.44
N ASP A 89 -22.36 1.65 8.64
CA ASP A 89 -22.76 2.81 7.86
C ASP A 89 -23.14 2.42 6.41
N ARG A 90 -23.23 3.39 5.52
CA ARG A 90 -23.60 3.19 4.12
C ARG A 90 -22.45 2.75 3.20
N THR A 91 -21.29 2.38 3.77
CA THR A 91 -20.10 1.98 2.98
C THR A 91 -20.44 0.88 1.96
N GLU A 92 -21.07 -0.21 2.41
CA GLU A 92 -21.38 -1.35 1.55
C GLU A 92 -22.46 -1.04 0.51
N GLU A 93 -23.45 -0.20 0.88
CA GLU A 93 -24.48 0.28 -0.04
C GLU A 93 -23.84 1.04 -1.21
N PHE A 94 -22.93 1.97 -0.90
CA PHE A 94 -22.22 2.76 -1.91
C PHE A 94 -21.36 1.93 -2.84
N VAL A 95 -20.73 0.87 -2.34
CA VAL A 95 -19.96 -0.06 -3.18
C VAL A 95 -20.87 -0.82 -4.15
N LYS A 96 -22.04 -1.29 -3.68
CA LYS A 96 -23.01 -2.04 -4.51
C LYS A 96 -23.65 -1.19 -5.62
N GLU A 97 -23.79 0.12 -5.40
CA GLU A 97 -24.35 1.04 -6.40
C GLU A 97 -23.54 1.13 -7.70
N TYR A 98 -22.23 0.82 -7.66
CA TYR A 98 -21.40 0.84 -8.86
C TYR A 98 -21.82 -0.20 -9.91
N ASN A 99 -22.42 -1.33 -9.49
CA ASN A 99 -22.87 -2.41 -10.39
C ASN A 99 -21.84 -2.74 -11.49
N ASN A 100 -20.57 -2.77 -11.12
CA ASN A 100 -19.43 -2.97 -12.03
C ASN A 100 -18.82 -4.36 -11.77
N PRO A 101 -18.67 -5.24 -12.79
CA PRO A 101 -18.18 -6.61 -12.63
C PRO A 101 -16.72 -6.67 -12.13
N ARG A 102 -15.97 -5.57 -12.24
CA ARG A 102 -14.60 -5.47 -11.71
C ARG A 102 -14.54 -5.20 -10.21
N ILE A 103 -15.66 -4.89 -9.57
CA ILE A 103 -15.74 -4.54 -8.15
C ILE A 103 -16.34 -5.70 -7.38
N HIS A 104 -15.56 -6.28 -6.50
CA HIS A 104 -15.94 -7.40 -5.65
C HIS A 104 -16.07 -6.90 -4.20
N LEU A 105 -17.24 -7.08 -3.61
CA LEU A 105 -17.48 -6.76 -2.19
C LEU A 105 -17.59 -8.06 -1.39
N TRP A 106 -16.74 -8.18 -0.38
CA TRP A 106 -16.82 -9.22 0.62
C TRP A 106 -17.05 -8.61 1.99
N ARG A 107 -17.98 -9.17 2.75
CA ARG A 107 -18.28 -8.75 4.13
C ARG A 107 -17.83 -9.80 5.11
N SER A 108 -17.05 -9.42 6.09
CA SER A 108 -16.71 -10.29 7.21
C SER A 108 -17.93 -10.50 8.13
N PRO A 109 -18.21 -11.74 8.57
CA PRO A 109 -19.30 -12.02 9.50
C PRO A 109 -19.03 -11.49 10.93
N VAL A 110 -17.77 -11.28 11.25
CA VAL A 110 -17.30 -10.75 12.54
C VAL A 110 -16.21 -9.71 12.31
N ARG A 111 -16.00 -8.84 13.27
CA ARG A 111 -14.92 -7.85 13.19
C ARG A 111 -13.56 -8.54 13.39
N VAL A 112 -12.71 -8.51 12.36
CA VAL A 112 -11.40 -9.20 12.35
C VAL A 112 -10.23 -8.22 12.18
N GLY A 113 -10.53 -6.94 11.95
CA GLY A 113 -9.54 -5.91 11.70
C GLY A 113 -8.92 -5.99 10.30
N LYS A 114 -8.15 -4.97 9.94
CA LYS A 114 -7.53 -4.84 8.62
C LYS A 114 -6.77 -6.10 8.19
N THR A 115 -5.89 -6.61 9.05
CA THR A 115 -5.08 -7.80 8.73
C THR A 115 -5.94 -9.03 8.50
N GLY A 116 -6.99 -9.21 9.31
CA GLY A 116 -7.94 -10.31 9.14
C GLY A 116 -8.69 -10.24 7.80
N ILE A 117 -9.14 -9.05 7.41
CA ILE A 117 -9.76 -8.83 6.09
C ILE A 117 -8.79 -9.19 4.96
N LEU A 118 -7.56 -8.68 5.01
CA LEU A 118 -6.56 -8.94 3.98
C LEU A 118 -6.23 -10.43 3.86
N ASN A 119 -6.05 -11.13 4.98
CA ASN A 119 -5.75 -12.56 4.99
C ASN A 119 -6.90 -13.42 4.44
N ASN A 120 -8.15 -13.02 4.66
CA ASN A 120 -9.31 -13.75 4.15
C ASN A 120 -9.58 -13.46 2.68
N LEU A 121 -9.27 -12.27 2.21
CA LEU A 121 -9.63 -11.82 0.88
C LEU A 121 -8.51 -12.10 -0.14
N ALA A 122 -7.24 -11.94 0.22
CA ALA A 122 -6.11 -12.12 -0.68
C ALA A 122 -6.09 -13.49 -1.40
N PRO A 123 -6.44 -14.62 -0.76
CA PRO A 123 -6.49 -15.92 -1.46
C PRO A 123 -7.60 -16.04 -2.52
N GLN A 124 -8.58 -15.13 -2.52
CA GLN A 124 -9.70 -15.13 -3.47
C GLN A 124 -9.42 -14.27 -4.70
N VAL A 125 -8.35 -13.48 -4.67
CA VAL A 125 -7.98 -12.57 -5.76
C VAL A 125 -7.23 -13.34 -6.84
N ASP A 126 -7.88 -13.51 -7.98
CA ASP A 126 -7.26 -14.09 -9.17
C ASP A 126 -6.54 -12.99 -9.97
N ALA A 127 -5.31 -12.68 -9.57
CA ALA A 127 -4.48 -11.68 -10.23
C ALA A 127 -2.99 -12.00 -10.04
N GLU A 128 -2.17 -11.62 -11.02
CA GLU A 128 -0.71 -11.79 -10.95
C GLU A 128 -0.07 -10.89 -9.90
N ILE A 129 -0.66 -9.72 -9.66
CA ILE A 129 -0.20 -8.74 -8.67
C ILE A 129 -1.36 -8.33 -7.78
N ILE A 130 -1.14 -8.38 -6.46
CA ILE A 130 -2.08 -7.86 -5.48
C ILE A 130 -1.51 -6.56 -4.91
N LEU A 131 -2.29 -5.47 -5.04
CA LEU A 131 -1.97 -4.17 -4.48
C LEU A 131 -2.81 -3.93 -3.23
N PHE A 132 -2.16 -3.82 -2.09
CA PHE A 132 -2.82 -3.44 -0.84
C PHE A 132 -2.85 -1.91 -0.70
N THR A 133 -4.01 -1.35 -0.39
CA THR A 133 -4.16 0.09 -0.19
C THR A 133 -5.15 0.38 0.93
N ASP A 134 -4.97 1.52 1.59
CA ASP A 134 -5.87 2.06 2.63
C ASP A 134 -6.78 3.12 2.05
#